data_11ab1ed6e966412e9fa99a779dd037e5
#
_entry.id   11ab1ed6e966412e9fa99a779dd037e5
#
_cell.length_a   1.000
_cell.length_b   1.000
_cell.length_c   1.000
_cell.angle_alpha   90.00
_cell.angle_beta   90.00
_cell.angle_gamma   90.00
#
_symmetry.space_group_name_H-M   'P 1'
#
loop_
_entity.id
_entity.type
_entity.pdbx_description
1 polymer ?
#
loop_
_entity_poly.entity_id
_entity_poly.type
_entity_poly.pdbx_seq_one_letter_code
_entity_poly.pdbx_strand_id
1 'polypeptide(L)'
;MKQLLFIVFLFFSSGIFSQNNFPYKVGEYAAYKVSFGPIWVGYADLEITEITTLNDKPSFHVLGKGKTAPFFDWFFKVRDVYETFIDTSTLLPIEFNRAVNEGGYLINQQYRFNHKDSNVVTKDSSFFIPNNAQDMLSALFYARTFKKENILDGGSFYVPIFMDDENYYLEIKYLQNEILDTKWGKVDCMTFQPKMQEGRVFEDGEEMKIWISDDANHLLLRVETKVWAGAIKAVLDDYKELKYPLLIIGE
;
A
#
# COMPACT_ATOMS: atom_id res chain seq x y z
N MET A 1 -23.48 -15.14 -66.08
CA MET A 1 -23.50 -15.57 -64.68
C MET A 1 -22.27 -14.99 -63.98
N LYS A 2 -22.39 -13.86 -63.31
CA LYS A 2 -21.29 -13.25 -62.54
C LYS A 2 -21.54 -13.55 -61.07
N GLN A 3 -20.67 -14.35 -60.47
CA GLN A 3 -20.67 -14.60 -59.01
C GLN A 3 -20.01 -13.43 -58.31
N LEU A 4 -20.79 -12.78 -57.46
CA LEU A 4 -20.35 -11.68 -56.60
C LEU A 4 -19.84 -12.31 -55.27
N LEU A 5 -18.53 -12.26 -55.06
CA LEU A 5 -17.90 -12.73 -53.85
C LEU A 5 -18.02 -11.66 -52.77
N PHE A 6 -18.84 -11.91 -51.73
CA PHE A 6 -19.02 -11.01 -50.57
C PHE A 6 -17.94 -11.37 -49.56
N ILE A 7 -16.89 -10.55 -49.47
CA ILE A 7 -15.87 -10.64 -48.40
C ILE A 7 -16.40 -9.87 -47.20
N VAL A 8 -16.83 -10.62 -46.16
CA VAL A 8 -17.20 -10.04 -44.88
C VAL A 8 -15.90 -9.82 -44.09
N PHE A 9 -15.49 -8.58 -44.00
CA PHE A 9 -14.40 -8.16 -43.11
C PHE A 9 -14.96 -8.07 -41.66
N LEU A 10 -14.75 -9.10 -40.86
CA LEU A 10 -14.96 -9.05 -39.42
C LEU A 10 -13.86 -8.14 -38.80
N PHE A 11 -14.23 -6.89 -38.56
CA PHE A 11 -13.45 -6.02 -37.67
C PHE A 11 -13.55 -6.55 -36.22
N PHE A 12 -12.57 -7.34 -35.83
CA PHE A 12 -12.27 -7.51 -34.41
C PHE A 12 -11.75 -6.16 -33.92
N SER A 13 -12.62 -5.35 -33.33
CA SER A 13 -12.22 -4.24 -32.50
C SER A 13 -11.65 -4.82 -31.21
N SER A 14 -10.35 -5.14 -31.23
CA SER A 14 -9.58 -5.28 -30.01
C SER A 14 -9.64 -3.93 -29.31
N GLY A 15 -10.51 -3.81 -28.31
CA GLY A 15 -10.50 -2.69 -27.40
C GLY A 15 -9.10 -2.59 -26.81
N ILE A 16 -8.37 -1.55 -27.21
CA ILE A 16 -7.12 -1.16 -26.55
C ILE A 16 -7.56 -0.66 -25.18
N PHE A 17 -7.67 -1.58 -24.21
CA PHE A 17 -7.66 -1.18 -22.82
C PHE A 17 -6.31 -0.48 -22.62
N SER A 18 -6.34 0.83 -22.45
CA SER A 18 -5.19 1.57 -21.93
C SER A 18 -4.80 0.92 -20.61
N GLN A 19 -3.81 0.04 -20.64
CA GLN A 19 -3.23 -0.51 -19.41
C GLN A 19 -2.57 0.66 -18.70
N ASN A 20 -3.23 1.17 -17.67
CA ASN A 20 -2.57 2.05 -16.73
C ASN A 20 -1.30 1.34 -16.26
N ASN A 21 -0.15 1.94 -16.50
CA ASN A 21 1.13 1.31 -16.24
C ASN A 21 1.50 1.48 -14.75
N PHE A 22 0.79 0.75 -13.87
CA PHE A 22 1.09 0.75 -12.44
C PHE A 22 2.44 0.08 -12.15
N PRO A 23 3.13 0.44 -11.07
CA PRO A 23 4.40 -0.18 -10.65
C PRO A 23 4.24 -1.60 -10.09
N TYR A 24 3.04 -2.14 -10.05
CA TYR A 24 2.68 -3.45 -9.48
C TYR A 24 1.71 -4.22 -10.38
N LYS A 25 1.52 -5.51 -10.08
CA LYS A 25 0.59 -6.41 -10.78
C LYS A 25 -0.06 -7.40 -9.80
N VAL A 26 -1.09 -8.11 -10.26
CA VAL A 26 -1.67 -9.25 -9.54
C VAL A 26 -0.62 -10.32 -9.29
N GLY A 27 -0.66 -10.92 -8.11
CA GLY A 27 0.31 -11.92 -7.64
C GLY A 27 1.52 -11.31 -6.93
N GLU A 28 1.69 -9.98 -6.98
CA GLU A 28 2.76 -9.33 -6.21
C GLU A 28 2.57 -9.62 -4.72
N TYR A 29 3.61 -10.17 -4.12
CA TYR A 29 3.68 -10.52 -2.71
C TYR A 29 4.97 -10.00 -2.10
N ALA A 30 4.88 -9.41 -0.91
CA ALA A 30 6.02 -8.92 -0.14
C ALA A 30 5.87 -9.34 1.33
N ALA A 31 6.86 -10.04 1.86
CA ALA A 31 6.90 -10.48 3.25
C ALA A 31 7.99 -9.74 4.02
N TYR A 32 7.66 -9.31 5.21
CA TYR A 32 8.53 -8.52 6.08
C TYR A 32 8.78 -9.23 7.40
N LYS A 33 10.02 -9.18 7.88
CA LYS A 33 10.36 -9.46 9.28
C LYS A 33 10.22 -8.21 10.12
N VAL A 34 9.45 -8.32 11.19
CA VAL A 34 9.25 -7.23 12.15
C VAL A 34 10.13 -7.48 13.38
N SER A 35 10.90 -6.46 13.75
CA SER A 35 11.78 -6.50 14.94
C SER A 35 11.55 -5.29 15.84
N PHE A 36 11.79 -5.48 17.12
CA PHE A 36 11.90 -4.44 18.12
C PHE A 36 13.34 -4.39 18.63
N GLY A 37 14.07 -3.32 18.31
CA GLY A 37 15.51 -3.30 18.47
C GLY A 37 16.17 -4.48 17.74
N PRO A 38 17.01 -5.29 18.41
CA PRO A 38 17.66 -6.46 17.82
C PRO A 38 16.77 -7.72 17.83
N ILE A 39 15.59 -7.68 18.46
CA ILE A 39 14.75 -8.86 18.69
C ILE A 39 13.72 -8.96 17.57
N TRP A 40 13.73 -10.07 16.84
CA TRP A 40 12.68 -10.39 15.89
C TRP A 40 11.40 -10.78 16.65
N VAL A 41 10.29 -10.06 16.38
CA VAL A 41 9.03 -10.19 17.13
C VAL A 41 7.86 -10.66 16.29
N GLY A 42 7.93 -10.58 14.96
CA GLY A 42 6.81 -10.94 14.11
C GLY A 42 7.05 -10.82 12.61
N TYR A 43 5.96 -10.90 11.87
CA TYR A 43 5.92 -10.81 10.41
C TYR A 43 4.77 -9.90 9.97
N ALA A 44 4.95 -9.29 8.81
CA ALA A 44 3.89 -8.65 8.06
C ALA A 44 3.96 -9.09 6.60
N ASP A 45 2.80 -9.23 5.95
CA ASP A 45 2.71 -9.61 4.54
C ASP A 45 1.80 -8.62 3.81
N LEU A 46 2.15 -8.31 2.57
CA LEU A 46 1.33 -7.55 1.62
C LEU A 46 1.19 -8.36 0.34
N GLU A 47 -0.04 -8.46 -0.20
CA GLU A 47 -0.33 -9.23 -1.41
C GLU A 47 -1.40 -8.54 -2.25
N ILE A 48 -1.20 -8.49 -3.57
CA ILE A 48 -2.25 -8.19 -4.55
C ILE A 48 -2.79 -9.54 -5.04
N THR A 49 -3.90 -9.99 -4.48
CA THR A 49 -4.38 -11.37 -4.68
C THR A 49 -4.99 -11.58 -6.06
N GLU A 50 -5.84 -10.64 -6.51
CA GLU A 50 -6.57 -10.75 -7.77
C GLU A 50 -7.11 -9.39 -8.23
N ILE A 51 -7.70 -9.36 -9.43
CA ILE A 51 -8.64 -8.33 -9.84
C ILE A 51 -10.04 -8.90 -9.73
N THR A 52 -10.84 -8.34 -8.85
CA THR A 52 -12.26 -8.67 -8.67
C THR A 52 -13.15 -7.54 -9.15
N THR A 53 -14.46 -7.79 -9.30
CA THR A 53 -15.41 -6.74 -9.63
C THR A 53 -16.21 -6.36 -8.40
N LEU A 54 -16.11 -5.12 -7.98
CA LEU A 54 -16.86 -4.56 -6.87
C LEU A 54 -17.63 -3.30 -7.33
N ASN A 55 -18.95 -3.27 -7.13
CA ASN A 55 -19.81 -2.18 -7.61
C ASN A 55 -19.63 -1.89 -9.12
N ASP A 56 -19.58 -2.94 -9.94
CA ASP A 56 -19.36 -2.91 -11.39
C ASP A 56 -18.00 -2.31 -11.83
N LYS A 57 -17.03 -2.22 -10.92
CA LYS A 57 -15.69 -1.70 -11.17
C LYS A 57 -14.63 -2.78 -11.00
N PRO A 58 -13.74 -2.98 -11.99
CA PRO A 58 -12.56 -3.81 -11.80
C PRO A 58 -11.68 -3.23 -10.68
N SER A 59 -11.32 -4.04 -9.71
CA SER A 59 -10.62 -3.60 -8.50
C SER A 59 -9.51 -4.56 -8.11
N PHE A 60 -8.33 -4.02 -7.81
CA PHE A 60 -7.29 -4.81 -7.14
C PHE A 60 -7.78 -5.17 -5.74
N HIS A 61 -7.77 -6.45 -5.42
CA HIS A 61 -7.93 -6.93 -4.06
C HIS A 61 -6.54 -7.02 -3.41
N VAL A 62 -6.31 -6.16 -2.42
CA VAL A 62 -5.04 -6.08 -1.69
C VAL A 62 -5.26 -6.55 -0.27
N LEU A 63 -4.38 -7.44 0.19
CA LEU A 63 -4.42 -8.05 1.50
C LEU A 63 -3.14 -7.73 2.27
N GLY A 64 -3.27 -7.19 3.47
CA GLY A 64 -2.20 -6.98 4.44
C GLY A 64 -2.43 -7.85 5.68
N LYS A 65 -1.42 -8.54 6.16
CA LYS A 65 -1.49 -9.35 7.39
C LYS A 65 -0.35 -9.03 8.32
N GLY A 66 -0.64 -9.01 9.63
CA GLY A 66 0.34 -8.86 10.69
C GLY A 66 0.21 -9.98 11.72
N LYS A 67 1.34 -10.54 12.16
CA LYS A 67 1.34 -11.54 13.22
C LYS A 67 2.62 -11.54 14.04
N THR A 68 2.50 -11.78 15.33
CA THR A 68 3.66 -12.05 16.19
C THR A 68 4.28 -13.41 15.88
N ALA A 69 5.59 -13.52 16.11
CA ALA A 69 6.29 -14.80 16.08
C ALA A 69 5.77 -15.72 17.22
N PRO A 70 5.71 -17.05 16.98
CA PRO A 70 5.09 -17.97 17.95
C PRO A 70 5.61 -17.86 19.37
N PHE A 71 6.90 -17.54 19.53
CA PHE A 71 7.52 -17.37 20.86
C PHE A 71 6.91 -16.19 21.65
N PHE A 72 6.39 -15.16 20.97
CA PHE A 72 5.80 -13.98 21.61
C PHE A 72 4.29 -14.06 21.78
N ASP A 73 3.63 -15.05 21.17
CA ASP A 73 2.17 -15.20 21.23
C ASP A 73 1.62 -15.36 22.66
N TRP A 74 2.40 -15.95 23.57
CA TRP A 74 2.00 -16.12 24.96
C TRP A 74 2.06 -14.81 25.76
N PHE A 75 2.88 -13.84 25.31
CA PHE A 75 3.04 -12.53 25.97
C PHE A 75 2.16 -11.46 25.34
N PHE A 76 2.21 -11.33 24.02
CA PHE A 76 1.42 -10.34 23.26
C PHE A 76 1.08 -10.89 21.86
N LYS A 77 -0.10 -11.44 21.73
CA LYS A 77 -0.52 -12.04 20.46
C LYS A 77 -1.10 -11.00 19.52
N VAL A 78 -0.52 -10.89 18.32
CA VAL A 78 -1.04 -10.07 17.21
C VAL A 78 -1.54 -10.97 16.10
N ARG A 79 -2.73 -10.69 15.60
CA ARG A 79 -3.35 -11.31 14.41
C ARG A 79 -4.21 -10.27 13.72
N ASP A 80 -3.59 -9.59 12.78
CA ASP A 80 -4.21 -8.47 12.09
C ASP A 80 -4.41 -8.81 10.61
N VAL A 81 -5.55 -8.41 10.08
CA VAL A 81 -5.89 -8.52 8.67
C VAL A 81 -6.47 -7.19 8.20
N TYR A 82 -5.92 -6.70 7.13
CA TYR A 82 -6.35 -5.51 6.41
C TYR A 82 -6.65 -5.89 4.97
N GLU A 83 -7.78 -5.46 4.45
CA GLU A 83 -8.17 -5.65 3.06
C GLU A 83 -8.57 -4.32 2.44
N THR A 84 -8.18 -4.08 1.20
CA THR A 84 -8.71 -2.96 0.42
C THR A 84 -8.99 -3.38 -1.01
N PHE A 85 -10.03 -2.81 -1.57
CA PHE A 85 -10.43 -2.98 -2.97
C PHE A 85 -10.23 -1.66 -3.68
N ILE A 86 -9.20 -1.60 -4.55
CA ILE A 86 -8.75 -0.38 -5.22
C ILE A 86 -9.23 -0.40 -6.66
N ASP A 87 -10.05 0.56 -7.07
CA ASP A 87 -10.49 0.74 -8.46
C ASP A 87 -9.27 0.86 -9.39
N THR A 88 -9.16 -0.04 -10.37
CA THR A 88 -8.02 -0.10 -11.29
C THR A 88 -7.90 1.10 -12.23
N SER A 89 -8.93 1.93 -12.34
CA SER A 89 -8.93 3.11 -13.21
C SER A 89 -8.55 4.40 -12.48
N THR A 90 -8.99 4.55 -11.22
CA THR A 90 -8.82 5.77 -10.43
C THR A 90 -7.79 5.64 -9.33
N LEU A 91 -7.42 4.42 -8.93
CA LEU A 91 -6.59 4.08 -7.75
C LEU A 91 -7.22 4.55 -6.42
N LEU A 92 -8.53 4.71 -6.41
CA LEU A 92 -9.27 5.07 -5.21
C LEU A 92 -9.85 3.81 -4.56
N PRO A 93 -9.87 3.70 -3.22
CA PRO A 93 -10.50 2.59 -2.54
C PRO A 93 -12.01 2.59 -2.75
N ILE A 94 -12.59 1.42 -2.95
CA ILE A 94 -14.05 1.21 -3.00
C ILE A 94 -14.52 0.69 -1.65
N GLU A 95 -13.77 -0.25 -1.07
CA GLU A 95 -14.05 -0.84 0.22
C GLU A 95 -12.74 -1.14 0.96
N PHE A 96 -12.76 -0.96 2.27
CA PHE A 96 -11.68 -1.31 3.18
C PHE A 96 -12.24 -2.05 4.38
N ASN A 97 -11.59 -3.14 4.75
CA ASN A 97 -11.93 -3.97 5.91
C ASN A 97 -10.70 -4.09 6.82
N ARG A 98 -10.93 -3.98 8.13
CA ARG A 98 -9.90 -4.13 9.14
C ARG A 98 -10.38 -5.06 10.26
N ALA A 99 -9.65 -6.15 10.46
CA ALA A 99 -9.82 -7.05 11.60
C ALA A 99 -8.50 -7.13 12.37
N VAL A 100 -8.44 -6.49 13.53
CA VAL A 100 -7.25 -6.37 14.39
C VAL A 100 -7.49 -7.14 15.69
N ASN A 101 -6.47 -7.90 16.10
CA ASN A 101 -6.44 -8.55 17.41
C ASN A 101 -5.03 -8.42 17.99
N GLU A 102 -4.84 -7.44 18.87
CA GLU A 102 -3.59 -7.09 19.51
C GLU A 102 -3.69 -7.24 21.03
N GLY A 103 -3.15 -8.34 21.56
CA GLY A 103 -3.17 -8.60 23.01
C GLY A 103 -4.58 -8.69 23.61
N GLY A 104 -5.60 -9.00 22.81
CA GLY A 104 -7.02 -9.03 23.21
C GLY A 104 -7.79 -7.73 22.90
N TYR A 105 -7.12 -6.68 22.47
CA TYR A 105 -7.79 -5.51 21.87
C TYR A 105 -8.28 -5.88 20.47
N LEU A 106 -9.59 -5.70 20.22
CA LEU A 106 -10.25 -6.12 19.00
C LEU A 106 -10.81 -4.93 18.25
N ILE A 107 -10.46 -4.81 16.94
CA ILE A 107 -11.12 -3.90 16.01
C ILE A 107 -11.73 -4.72 14.89
N ASN A 108 -12.93 -4.36 14.48
CA ASN A 108 -13.57 -4.89 13.28
C ASN A 108 -14.30 -3.73 12.60
N GLN A 109 -13.73 -3.20 11.53
CA GLN A 109 -14.24 -2.04 10.81
C GLN A 109 -14.37 -2.35 9.33
N GLN A 110 -15.42 -1.78 8.73
CA GLN A 110 -15.64 -1.79 7.30
C GLN A 110 -15.97 -0.38 6.84
N TYR A 111 -15.28 0.09 5.81
CA TYR A 111 -15.50 1.37 5.14
C TYR A 111 -15.90 1.14 3.70
N ARG A 112 -17.01 1.75 3.25
CA ARG A 112 -17.42 1.78 1.84
C ARG A 112 -17.31 3.21 1.35
N PHE A 113 -16.39 3.41 0.40
CA PHE A 113 -16.09 4.73 -0.15
C PHE A 113 -17.01 5.03 -1.34
N ASN A 114 -17.63 6.20 -1.31
CA ASN A 114 -18.39 6.76 -2.43
C ASN A 114 -17.76 8.10 -2.82
N HIS A 115 -16.75 8.04 -3.67
CA HIS A 115 -16.01 9.23 -4.10
C HIS A 115 -16.86 10.19 -4.95
N LYS A 116 -17.91 9.69 -5.62
CA LYS A 116 -18.83 10.54 -6.39
C LYS A 116 -19.60 11.50 -5.50
N ASP A 117 -20.06 11.01 -4.35
CA ASP A 117 -20.84 11.77 -3.39
C ASP A 117 -19.98 12.28 -2.21
N SER A 118 -18.65 12.12 -2.31
CA SER A 118 -17.66 12.56 -1.29
C SER A 118 -18.01 12.07 0.10
N ASN A 119 -18.39 10.80 0.22
CA ASN A 119 -18.67 10.21 1.52
C ASN A 119 -18.11 8.80 1.66
N VAL A 120 -17.92 8.38 2.90
CA VAL A 120 -17.64 7.00 3.30
C VAL A 120 -18.73 6.55 4.26
N VAL A 121 -19.21 5.34 4.05
CA VAL A 121 -20.21 4.70 4.91
C VAL A 121 -19.53 3.64 5.77
N THR A 122 -19.69 3.74 7.06
CA THR A 122 -19.32 2.75 8.05
C THR A 122 -20.55 1.94 8.47
N LYS A 123 -20.41 1.02 9.42
CA LYS A 123 -21.53 0.25 9.94
C LYS A 123 -22.62 1.15 10.54
N ASP A 124 -22.22 2.20 11.24
CA ASP A 124 -23.11 2.98 12.13
C ASP A 124 -23.30 4.43 11.65
N SER A 125 -22.51 4.90 10.68
CA SER A 125 -22.47 6.31 10.31
C SER A 125 -22.05 6.53 8.85
N SER A 126 -22.18 7.77 8.39
CA SER A 126 -21.62 8.25 7.13
C SER A 126 -20.87 9.55 7.39
N PHE A 127 -19.68 9.65 6.78
CA PHE A 127 -18.78 10.79 6.97
C PHE A 127 -18.44 11.40 5.62
N PHE A 128 -18.27 12.72 5.61
CA PHE A 128 -17.70 13.42 4.45
C PHE A 128 -16.22 13.03 4.32
N ILE A 129 -15.77 12.81 3.08
CA ILE A 129 -14.35 12.59 2.75
C ILE A 129 -13.88 13.59 1.70
N PRO A 130 -12.62 14.06 1.77
CA PRO A 130 -12.04 14.89 0.74
C PRO A 130 -11.85 14.12 -0.57
N ASN A 131 -11.63 14.86 -1.65
CA ASN A 131 -11.29 14.26 -2.94
C ASN A 131 -10.03 13.39 -2.83
N ASN A 132 -10.05 12.24 -3.51
CA ASN A 132 -8.94 11.28 -3.52
C ASN A 132 -8.59 10.69 -2.15
N ALA A 133 -9.55 10.68 -1.20
CA ALA A 133 -9.34 10.03 0.09
C ALA A 133 -8.97 8.55 -0.08
N GLN A 134 -7.97 8.12 0.64
CA GLN A 134 -7.45 6.75 0.68
C GLN A 134 -7.80 6.11 2.02
N ASP A 135 -7.81 4.79 2.09
CA ASP A 135 -7.60 4.07 3.34
C ASP A 135 -6.09 3.88 3.61
N MET A 136 -5.74 3.35 4.78
CA MET A 136 -4.34 3.21 5.17
C MET A 136 -3.54 2.25 4.27
N LEU A 137 -4.19 1.24 3.66
CA LEU A 137 -3.53 0.26 2.80
C LEU A 137 -3.47 0.76 1.36
N SER A 138 -4.57 1.32 0.84
CA SER A 138 -4.60 1.90 -0.51
C SER A 138 -3.66 3.10 -0.65
N ALA A 139 -3.44 3.88 0.42
CA ALA A 139 -2.48 4.99 0.44
C ALA A 139 -1.05 4.56 0.07
N LEU A 140 -0.61 3.37 0.53
CA LEU A 140 0.69 2.82 0.18
C LEU A 140 0.79 2.55 -1.33
N PHE A 141 -0.22 1.89 -1.91
CA PHE A 141 -0.22 1.58 -3.34
C PHE A 141 -0.37 2.83 -4.21
N TYR A 142 -1.16 3.79 -3.75
CA TYR A 142 -1.28 5.11 -4.39
C TYR A 142 0.07 5.84 -4.38
N ALA A 143 0.76 5.91 -3.24
CA ALA A 143 2.06 6.56 -3.11
C ALA A 143 3.13 5.94 -4.03
N ARG A 144 3.10 4.62 -4.27
CA ARG A 144 4.00 3.93 -5.21
C ARG A 144 3.85 4.38 -6.66
N THR A 145 2.75 5.04 -7.03
CA THR A 145 2.54 5.58 -8.38
C THR A 145 3.16 6.96 -8.59
N PHE A 146 3.62 7.63 -7.54
CA PHE A 146 4.28 8.93 -7.65
C PHE A 146 5.64 8.79 -8.32
N LYS A 147 5.89 9.66 -9.30
CA LYS A 147 7.18 9.71 -9.97
C LYS A 147 8.12 10.65 -9.22
N LYS A 148 9.39 10.27 -9.16
CA LYS A 148 10.45 11.05 -8.52
C LYS A 148 10.53 12.50 -9.07
N GLU A 149 10.32 12.68 -10.37
CA GLU A 149 10.33 13.99 -11.02
C GLU A 149 9.23 14.93 -10.51
N ASN A 150 8.15 14.37 -9.94
CA ASN A 150 7.05 15.12 -9.36
C ASN A 150 7.29 15.46 -7.88
N ILE A 151 8.34 14.89 -7.28
CA ILE A 151 8.72 15.13 -5.89
C ILE A 151 9.85 16.15 -5.93
N LEU A 152 9.54 17.41 -5.61
CA LEU A 152 10.55 18.45 -5.52
C LEU A 152 11.59 18.07 -4.47
N ASP A 153 12.85 18.33 -4.74
CA ASP A 153 13.95 18.07 -3.82
C ASP A 153 13.66 18.71 -2.44
N GLY A 154 13.56 17.88 -1.40
CA GLY A 154 13.10 18.30 -0.07
C GLY A 154 11.61 18.65 0.02
N GLY A 155 10.82 18.39 -1.05
CA GLY A 155 9.38 18.64 -1.08
C GLY A 155 8.55 17.59 -0.35
N SER A 156 7.32 17.94 -0.09
CA SER A 156 6.30 17.06 0.51
C SER A 156 5.12 16.92 -0.43
N PHE A 157 4.45 15.78 -0.36
CA PHE A 157 3.14 15.59 -0.96
C PHE A 157 2.15 15.11 0.12
N TYR A 158 0.86 15.35 -0.12
CA TYR A 158 -0.19 15.08 0.85
C TYR A 158 -1.14 14.03 0.31
N VAL A 159 -1.41 13.02 1.12
CA VAL A 159 -2.41 11.98 0.82
C VAL A 159 -3.54 12.11 1.85
N PRO A 160 -4.76 12.44 1.41
CA PRO A 160 -5.90 12.41 2.31
C PRO A 160 -6.24 10.97 2.66
N ILE A 161 -6.39 10.69 3.95
CA ILE A 161 -6.71 9.35 4.49
C ILE A 161 -7.96 9.46 5.35
N PHE A 162 -8.86 8.49 5.21
CA PHE A 162 -9.95 8.26 6.15
C PHE A 162 -9.65 7.01 7.00
N MET A 163 -9.62 7.19 8.31
CA MET A 163 -9.35 6.13 9.28
C MET A 163 -9.95 6.52 10.65
N ASP A 164 -10.43 5.55 11.41
CA ASP A 164 -11.01 5.77 12.76
C ASP A 164 -12.09 6.87 12.79
N ASP A 165 -12.93 6.87 11.73
CA ASP A 165 -14.05 7.81 11.52
C ASP A 165 -13.65 9.29 11.37
N GLU A 166 -12.37 9.52 11.03
CA GLU A 166 -11.80 10.86 10.87
C GLU A 166 -11.01 10.98 9.54
N ASN A 167 -10.92 12.22 9.03
CA ASN A 167 -10.09 12.55 7.88
C ASN A 167 -8.74 13.08 8.34
N TYR A 168 -7.66 12.55 7.76
CA TYR A 168 -6.30 12.98 8.00
C TYR A 168 -5.62 13.37 6.69
N TYR A 169 -4.64 14.25 6.76
CA TYR A 169 -3.73 14.52 5.65
C TYR A 169 -2.34 14.00 6.04
N LEU A 170 -1.98 12.88 5.42
CA LEU A 170 -0.64 12.33 5.57
C LEU A 170 0.34 13.15 4.73
N GLU A 171 1.20 13.93 5.36
CA GLU A 171 2.34 14.55 4.71
C GLU A 171 3.43 13.50 4.52
N ILE A 172 3.89 13.31 3.30
CA ILE A 172 5.00 12.41 2.98
C ILE A 172 6.14 13.27 2.44
N LYS A 173 7.18 13.43 3.26
CA LYS A 173 8.36 14.23 2.91
C LYS A 173 9.43 13.33 2.31
N TYR A 174 9.90 13.65 1.11
CA TYR A 174 11.11 13.06 0.56
C TYR A 174 12.33 13.56 1.34
N LEU A 175 13.23 12.67 1.71
CA LEU A 175 14.46 13.01 2.43
C LEU A 175 15.66 13.02 1.48
N GLN A 176 16.01 11.85 0.98
CA GLN A 176 17.17 11.64 0.11
C GLN A 176 17.18 10.23 -0.49
N ASN A 177 18.09 9.98 -1.41
CA ASN A 177 18.41 8.60 -1.80
C ASN A 177 19.41 8.00 -0.82
N GLU A 178 19.25 6.71 -0.55
CA GLU A 178 20.17 5.90 0.27
C GLU A 178 20.37 4.53 -0.36
N ILE A 179 21.53 3.96 -0.20
CA ILE A 179 21.78 2.57 -0.57
C ILE A 179 21.44 1.69 0.63
N LEU A 180 20.52 0.74 0.41
CA LEU A 180 20.13 -0.24 1.39
C LEU A 180 20.79 -1.59 1.09
N ASP A 181 21.52 -2.16 2.07
CA ASP A 181 22.00 -3.53 2.00
C ASP A 181 20.83 -4.49 2.25
N THR A 182 20.53 -5.34 1.27
CA THR A 182 19.50 -6.37 1.35
C THR A 182 20.12 -7.75 1.21
N LYS A 183 19.36 -8.81 1.46
CA LYS A 183 19.84 -10.19 1.23
C LYS A 183 20.07 -10.52 -0.25
N TRP A 184 19.55 -9.72 -1.17
CA TRP A 184 19.74 -9.88 -2.62
C TRP A 184 20.88 -9.01 -3.17
N GLY A 185 21.44 -8.10 -2.37
CA GLY A 185 22.45 -7.14 -2.76
C GLY A 185 22.09 -5.72 -2.35
N LYS A 186 22.83 -4.75 -2.90
CA LYS A 186 22.60 -3.33 -2.64
C LYS A 186 21.50 -2.79 -3.54
N VAL A 187 20.53 -2.08 -2.97
CA VAL A 187 19.42 -1.45 -3.69
C VAL A 187 19.45 0.05 -3.46
N ASP A 188 19.35 0.84 -4.53
CA ASP A 188 19.12 2.29 -4.40
C ASP A 188 17.69 2.54 -3.96
N CYS A 189 17.51 3.39 -2.96
CA CYS A 189 16.24 3.66 -2.33
C CYS A 189 15.97 5.15 -2.25
N MET A 190 14.76 5.54 -2.55
CA MET A 190 14.19 6.81 -2.10
C MET A 190 13.76 6.66 -0.64
N THR A 191 14.12 7.63 0.21
CA THR A 191 13.70 7.63 1.60
C THR A 191 12.68 8.73 1.88
N PHE A 192 11.67 8.38 2.66
CA PHE A 192 10.55 9.25 2.99
C PHE A 192 10.29 9.28 4.49
N GLN A 193 9.80 10.42 4.94
CA GLN A 193 9.30 10.61 6.30
C GLN A 193 7.80 10.96 6.22
N PRO A 194 6.91 10.01 6.52
CA PRO A 194 5.50 10.33 6.69
C PRO A 194 5.28 11.07 8.02
N LYS A 195 4.43 12.10 7.97
CA LYS A 195 3.97 12.84 9.15
C LYS A 195 2.45 12.90 9.10
N MET A 196 1.80 12.47 10.16
CA MET A 196 0.38 12.75 10.32
C MET A 196 0.23 14.11 10.99
N GLN A 197 -0.79 14.87 10.58
CA GLN A 197 -1.17 16.07 11.33
C GLN A 197 -1.49 15.68 12.77
N GLU A 198 -1.03 16.51 13.71
CA GLU A 198 -1.06 16.26 15.15
C GLU A 198 -2.37 15.64 15.64
N GLY A 199 -2.27 14.57 16.39
CA GLY A 199 -3.37 14.13 17.25
C GLY A 199 -3.49 12.65 17.57
N ARG A 200 -3.08 11.62 16.74
CA ARG A 200 -3.51 10.26 17.10
C ARG A 200 -2.69 9.04 16.63
N VAL A 201 -1.75 9.12 15.72
CA VAL A 201 -1.05 7.91 15.25
C VAL A 201 0.40 7.87 15.69
N PHE A 202 0.99 9.00 15.92
CA PHE A 202 2.36 9.10 16.46
C PHE A 202 2.32 10.04 17.67
N GLU A 203 2.83 9.55 18.81
CA GLU A 203 3.07 10.42 19.97
C GLU A 203 4.23 11.38 19.66
N ASP A 204 4.29 12.51 20.34
CA ASP A 204 5.38 13.48 20.23
C ASP A 204 6.74 12.78 20.35
N GLY A 205 7.55 12.84 19.28
CA GLY A 205 8.87 12.22 19.22
C GLY A 205 8.96 10.88 18.47
N GLU A 206 7.86 10.33 17.98
CA GLU A 206 7.88 9.18 17.08
C GLU A 206 8.21 9.61 15.65
N GLU A 207 9.34 9.15 15.15
CA GLU A 207 9.77 9.40 13.78
C GLU A 207 9.68 8.11 12.96
N MET A 208 8.89 8.13 11.91
CA MET A 208 8.86 7.05 10.92
C MET A 208 9.76 7.39 9.74
N LYS A 209 10.50 6.40 9.25
CA LYS A 209 11.24 6.48 7.99
C LYS A 209 10.93 5.26 7.14
N ILE A 210 10.74 5.51 5.84
CA ILE A 210 10.38 4.50 4.84
C ILE A 210 11.43 4.48 3.74
N TRP A 211 11.83 3.28 3.29
CA TRP A 211 12.72 3.05 2.15
C TRP A 211 11.93 2.36 1.05
N ILE A 212 11.85 2.99 -0.10
CA ILE A 212 11.20 2.51 -1.32
C ILE A 212 12.28 2.31 -2.38
N SER A 213 12.29 1.20 -3.12
CA SER A 213 13.25 1.01 -4.22
C SER A 213 13.13 2.13 -5.25
N ASP A 214 14.27 2.70 -5.67
CA ASP A 214 14.33 3.72 -6.72
C ASP A 214 14.40 3.03 -8.09
N ASP A 215 13.38 2.23 -8.38
CA ASP A 215 13.21 1.49 -9.63
C ASP A 215 11.75 1.52 -10.09
N ALA A 216 11.43 0.80 -11.16
CA ALA A 216 10.07 0.80 -11.73
C ALA A 216 9.00 0.12 -10.84
N ASN A 217 9.38 -0.60 -9.77
CA ASN A 217 8.43 -1.23 -8.84
C ASN A 217 8.04 -0.30 -7.71
N HIS A 218 8.90 0.63 -7.31
CA HIS A 218 8.73 1.42 -6.06
C HIS A 218 8.35 0.48 -4.88
N LEU A 219 9.10 -0.61 -4.73
CA LEU A 219 8.82 -1.63 -3.71
C LEU A 219 9.18 -1.10 -2.33
N LEU A 220 8.31 -1.31 -1.35
CA LEU A 220 8.61 -1.05 0.05
C LEU A 220 9.67 -2.04 0.54
N LEU A 221 10.85 -1.54 0.93
CA LEU A 221 11.96 -2.37 1.38
C LEU A 221 12.12 -2.37 2.90
N ARG A 222 11.83 -1.23 3.53
CA ARG A 222 11.97 -1.08 4.98
C ARG A 222 11.09 0.03 5.51
N VAL A 223 10.52 -0.20 6.68
CA VAL A 223 9.92 0.82 7.55
C VAL A 223 10.65 0.79 8.88
N GLU A 224 10.97 1.94 9.43
CA GLU A 224 11.52 2.07 10.77
C GLU A 224 10.76 3.18 11.51
N THR A 225 10.24 2.86 12.68
CA THR A 225 9.56 3.82 13.57
C THR A 225 10.33 3.86 14.88
N LYS A 226 10.82 5.04 15.24
CA LYS A 226 11.40 5.27 16.57
C LYS A 226 10.26 5.41 17.56
N VAL A 227 10.34 4.67 18.64
CA VAL A 227 9.45 4.75 19.79
C VAL A 227 10.28 5.01 21.05
N TRP A 228 9.64 5.50 22.12
CA TRP A 228 10.36 5.88 23.34
C TRP A 228 11.29 4.78 23.91
N ALA A 229 10.96 3.51 23.70
CA ALA A 229 11.74 2.35 24.21
C ALA A 229 12.70 1.73 23.18
N GLY A 230 12.84 2.32 21.97
CA GLY A 230 13.70 1.75 20.93
C GLY A 230 13.20 2.04 19.51
N ALA A 231 13.31 1.08 18.61
CA ALA A 231 12.79 1.20 17.25
C ALA A 231 12.09 -0.09 16.82
N ILE A 232 10.95 0.06 16.17
CA ILE A 232 10.26 -1.01 15.45
C ILE A 232 10.73 -0.94 14.00
N LYS A 233 11.11 -2.08 13.44
CA LYS A 233 11.55 -2.19 12.05
C LYS A 233 10.78 -3.30 11.35
N ALA A 234 10.24 -3.01 10.18
CA ALA A 234 9.77 -4.01 9.23
C ALA A 234 10.73 -3.99 8.03
N VAL A 235 11.39 -5.10 7.75
CA VAL A 235 12.38 -5.22 6.66
C VAL A 235 11.94 -6.31 5.71
N LEU A 236 11.97 -6.02 4.40
CA LEU A 236 11.62 -6.98 3.36
C LEU A 236 12.49 -8.24 3.51
N ASP A 237 11.80 -9.38 3.70
CA ASP A 237 12.44 -10.68 3.85
C ASP A 237 12.22 -11.59 2.63
N ASP A 238 11.07 -11.44 1.94
CA ASP A 238 10.81 -12.17 0.71
C ASP A 238 9.86 -11.40 -0.19
N TYR A 239 9.92 -11.68 -1.51
CA TYR A 239 8.99 -11.12 -2.47
C TYR A 239 8.74 -12.10 -3.62
N LYS A 240 7.58 -11.96 -4.27
CA LYS A 240 7.21 -12.76 -5.45
C LYS A 240 6.48 -11.88 -6.45
N GLU A 241 6.53 -12.30 -7.71
CA GLU A 241 5.73 -11.74 -8.79
C GLU A 241 5.80 -10.21 -8.91
N LEU A 242 6.98 -9.60 -8.67
CA LEU A 242 7.18 -8.19 -8.99
C LEU A 242 6.91 -7.96 -10.48
N LYS A 243 6.38 -6.79 -10.82
CA LYS A 243 6.12 -6.45 -12.22
C LYS A 243 7.39 -6.30 -13.03
N TYR A 244 8.43 -5.76 -12.42
CA TYR A 244 9.76 -5.59 -12.98
C TYR A 244 10.80 -6.27 -12.10
N PRO A 245 11.98 -6.65 -12.62
CA PRO A 245 13.08 -7.09 -11.77
C PRO A 245 13.45 -6.02 -10.75
N LEU A 246 13.74 -6.43 -9.52
CA LEU A 246 14.33 -5.53 -8.52
C LEU A 246 15.74 -5.15 -8.97
N LEU A 247 16.06 -3.86 -9.05
CA LEU A 247 17.37 -3.39 -9.50
C LEU A 247 18.40 -3.51 -8.37
N ILE A 248 19.39 -4.38 -8.58
CA ILE A 248 20.51 -4.58 -7.67
C ILE A 248 21.72 -3.82 -8.21
N ILE A 249 22.38 -3.01 -7.36
CA ILE A 249 23.56 -2.24 -7.75
C ILE A 249 24.74 -3.20 -7.97
N GLY A 250 25.34 -3.18 -9.17
CA GLY A 250 26.52 -3.97 -9.49
C GLY A 250 26.25 -5.30 -10.17
N GLU A 251 25.00 -5.58 -10.56
CA GLU A 251 24.64 -6.65 -11.50
C GLU A 251 24.52 -6.14 -12.94
#